data_8a3a2916c2f371adddcd9a46ac8331c5
#
_entry.id   8a3a2916c2f371adddcd9a46ac8331c5
#
_cell.length_a   1.000
_cell.length_b   1.000
_cell.length_c   1.000
_cell.angle_alpha   90.00
_cell.angle_beta   90.00
_cell.angle_gamma   90.00
#
_symmetry.space_group_name_H-M   'P 1'
#
loop_
_entity.id
_entity.type
_entity.pdbx_description
1 polymer ?
#
loop_
_entity_poly.entity_id
_entity_poly.type
_entity_poly.pdbx_seq_one_letter_code
_entity_poly.pdbx_strand_id
1 'polypeptide(L)'
;MTPESRDTTDLSPGGTQEMEGIVIVKVEEEDEEDHFQKERNKVESSPQVLSRSTTMNERALLSSYLVAYRVAKEKMAHTAAEKIILPACMDMVRTIFDDKSADKLRTIPLSDNTISRRICTIAKHLEAMLITRLQSGIDFAIQLDESTDIASCPTLLVYVRYVWQDDFVEDLLCCLNLNSHITGLDLFTELENCLLGQYKLNWKHCKGISSDGTANMTGKHSRLTEKLLEATHNNAVWNHCFIHREALVSKEISPSLMDVLKNAVKTVNFIKGSSLNSRLLEIFCSEIGVNHTHLLFHTEVRWLSQGKVLSRVYELRNEIYIFLVEKQSHLANIFEDDIWVTKLAYLSDIFGILNELSLKMQGKNNDIFQYLEHILGFQKTLLLWQARLKSNRP
;
A
#
# COMPACT_ATOMS: atom_id res chain seq x y z
N MET A 1 -58.61 -11.42 -35.51
CA MET A 1 -57.74 -12.54 -35.95
C MET A 1 -56.54 -12.64 -35.05
N THR A 2 -56.65 -13.45 -34.05
CA THR A 2 -55.57 -14.20 -33.38
C THR A 2 -55.09 -15.27 -34.36
N PRO A 3 -53.95 -15.87 -34.26
CA PRO A 3 -53.34 -16.52 -33.12
C PRO A 3 -51.80 -16.27 -33.05
N GLU A 4 -50.93 -16.76 -32.22
CA GLU A 4 -50.90 -17.98 -31.35
C GLU A 4 -49.73 -17.84 -30.34
N SER A 5 -49.93 -18.40 -29.21
CA SER A 5 -49.03 -18.70 -28.16
C SER A 5 -47.89 -19.65 -28.57
N ARG A 6 -46.68 -19.50 -28.03
CA ARG A 6 -45.77 -20.59 -27.68
C ARG A 6 -44.91 -20.17 -26.48
N ASP A 7 -45.26 -20.67 -25.47
CA ASP A 7 -44.69 -21.62 -24.51
C ASP A 7 -43.25 -21.35 -24.10
N THR A 8 -43.16 -21.12 -22.83
CA THR A 8 -42.07 -21.10 -21.90
C THR A 8 -41.31 -22.41 -21.85
N THR A 9 -40.01 -22.35 -21.85
CA THR A 9 -39.18 -23.37 -21.23
C THR A 9 -38.09 -22.71 -20.42
N ASP A 10 -38.22 -22.90 -19.12
CA ASP A 10 -37.19 -23.30 -18.16
C ASP A 10 -35.80 -22.74 -18.37
N LEU A 11 -35.44 -21.71 -17.58
CA LEU A 11 -34.05 -21.35 -17.30
C LEU A 11 -33.78 -21.61 -15.83
N SER A 12 -33.16 -22.75 -15.58
CA SER A 12 -32.47 -23.07 -14.36
C SER A 12 -31.52 -21.95 -13.93
N PRO A 13 -31.33 -21.67 -12.64
CA PRO A 13 -30.37 -20.68 -12.18
C PRO A 13 -28.96 -21.20 -12.42
N GLY A 14 -28.34 -20.67 -13.46
CA GLY A 14 -26.95 -20.93 -13.79
C GLY A 14 -26.02 -20.25 -12.82
N GLY A 15 -25.17 -21.08 -12.26
CA GLY A 15 -23.81 -20.84 -11.86
C GLY A 15 -23.46 -19.47 -11.28
N THR A 16 -23.27 -19.44 -9.98
CA THR A 16 -22.38 -18.48 -9.34
C THR A 16 -21.02 -18.54 -10.03
N GLN A 17 -20.72 -17.57 -10.88
CA GLN A 17 -19.35 -17.27 -11.26
C GLN A 17 -18.64 -16.77 -10.02
N GLU A 18 -17.80 -17.63 -9.42
CA GLU A 18 -16.77 -17.20 -8.48
C GLU A 18 -15.86 -16.23 -9.21
N MET A 19 -16.04 -14.93 -8.92
CA MET A 19 -15.09 -13.92 -9.35
C MET A 19 -13.79 -14.23 -8.60
N GLU A 20 -12.74 -14.57 -9.33
CA GLU A 20 -11.38 -14.68 -8.82
C GLU A 20 -10.94 -13.31 -8.31
N GLY A 21 -11.17 -13.05 -7.02
CA GLY A 21 -10.66 -11.87 -6.33
C GLY A 21 -9.15 -11.94 -6.25
N ILE A 22 -8.47 -10.91 -6.75
CA ILE A 22 -7.03 -10.72 -6.53
C ILE A 22 -6.85 -10.45 -5.05
N VAL A 23 -6.37 -11.44 -4.32
CA VAL A 23 -5.96 -11.29 -2.92
C VAL A 23 -4.67 -10.47 -2.90
N ILE A 24 -4.77 -9.19 -2.54
CA ILE A 24 -3.60 -8.37 -2.25
C ILE A 24 -3.14 -8.76 -0.84
N VAL A 25 -2.25 -9.74 -0.78
CA VAL A 25 -1.55 -10.07 0.47
C VAL A 25 -0.46 -9.02 0.66
N LYS A 26 -0.68 -8.06 1.54
CA LYS A 26 0.37 -7.18 2.03
C LYS A 26 1.18 -7.98 3.06
N VAL A 27 2.17 -8.74 2.58
CA VAL A 27 3.13 -9.44 3.42
C VAL A 27 4.17 -8.43 3.87
N GLU A 28 4.22 -8.13 5.15
CA GLU A 28 5.22 -7.25 5.73
C GLU A 28 6.53 -8.03 5.98
N GLU A 29 7.66 -7.42 5.67
CA GLU A 29 8.88 -8.10 5.18
C GLU A 29 9.78 -8.78 6.22
N GLU A 30 9.60 -8.66 7.53
CA GLU A 30 10.59 -9.22 8.49
C GLU A 30 10.04 -10.20 9.54
N ASP A 31 8.83 -10.01 10.05
CA ASP A 31 8.34 -10.83 11.19
C ASP A 31 7.71 -12.17 10.76
N GLU A 32 7.14 -12.25 9.55
CA GLU A 32 6.59 -13.52 9.06
C GLU A 32 7.68 -14.48 8.59
N GLU A 33 8.80 -13.97 8.07
CA GLU A 33 9.95 -14.80 7.74
C GLU A 33 10.57 -15.36 9.02
N ASP A 34 10.63 -14.58 10.08
CA ASP A 34 11.15 -15.00 11.39
C ASP A 34 10.18 -15.98 12.08
N HIS A 35 8.86 -15.77 11.96
CA HIS A 35 7.86 -16.73 12.48
C HIS A 35 7.81 -18.01 11.65
N PHE A 36 7.82 -17.90 10.32
CA PHE A 36 7.89 -19.06 9.41
C PHE A 36 9.24 -19.78 9.55
N GLN A 37 10.35 -19.04 9.72
CA GLN A 37 11.65 -19.63 10.04
C GLN A 37 11.68 -20.25 11.44
N LYS A 38 11.04 -19.63 12.45
CA LYS A 38 10.90 -20.22 13.79
C LYS A 38 10.04 -21.49 13.77
N GLU A 39 8.94 -21.50 13.04
CA GLU A 39 8.12 -22.70 12.84
C GLU A 39 8.84 -23.75 11.97
N ARG A 40 9.53 -23.32 10.91
CA ARG A 40 10.43 -24.16 10.12
C ARG A 40 11.55 -24.73 10.99
N ASN A 41 12.18 -23.94 11.85
CA ASN A 41 13.24 -24.36 12.75
C ASN A 41 12.70 -25.28 13.87
N LYS A 42 11.45 -25.09 14.34
CA LYS A 42 10.78 -26.06 15.22
C LYS A 42 10.51 -27.39 14.51
N VAL A 43 10.15 -27.35 13.24
CA VAL A 43 10.00 -28.56 12.40
C VAL A 43 11.37 -29.16 12.06
N GLU A 44 12.40 -28.35 11.82
CA GLU A 44 13.79 -28.79 11.54
C GLU A 44 14.54 -29.24 12.80
N SER A 45 14.16 -28.74 13.99
CA SER A 45 14.74 -29.21 15.27
C SER A 45 14.22 -30.58 15.74
N SER A 46 13.32 -31.21 14.95
CA SER A 46 13.02 -32.64 15.04
C SER A 46 13.65 -33.41 13.86
N PRO A 47 14.98 -33.48 13.75
CA PRO A 47 15.65 -33.97 12.54
C PRO A 47 15.41 -35.46 12.27
N GLN A 48 14.96 -36.21 13.24
CA GLN A 48 14.82 -37.68 13.13
C GLN A 48 13.48 -38.15 12.61
N VAL A 49 12.43 -37.31 12.61
CA VAL A 49 11.07 -37.71 12.17
C VAL A 49 10.81 -37.33 10.72
N LEU A 50 11.33 -36.19 10.24
CA LEU A 50 11.10 -35.73 8.85
C LEU A 50 12.04 -36.35 7.81
N SER A 51 13.21 -36.88 8.21
CA SER A 51 14.18 -37.41 7.26
C SER A 51 13.87 -38.84 6.75
N ARG A 52 12.94 -39.52 7.33
CA ARG A 52 12.74 -40.96 7.06
C ARG A 52 11.57 -41.33 6.15
N SER A 53 10.67 -40.42 5.76
CA SER A 53 9.47 -40.83 4.99
C SER A 53 8.80 -39.79 4.10
N THR A 54 9.47 -38.70 3.70
CA THR A 54 8.85 -37.84 2.70
C THR A 54 8.98 -38.43 1.31
N THR A 55 7.86 -38.85 0.75
CA THR A 55 7.78 -39.31 -0.64
C THR A 55 8.18 -38.18 -1.62
N MET A 56 8.58 -38.53 -2.82
CA MET A 56 8.89 -37.52 -3.87
C MET A 56 7.70 -36.58 -4.11
N ASN A 57 6.48 -37.10 -3.98
CA ASN A 57 5.24 -36.32 -4.11
C ASN A 57 5.08 -35.27 -3.00
N GLU A 58 5.41 -35.61 -1.74
CA GLU A 58 5.34 -34.66 -0.62
C GLU A 58 6.39 -33.56 -0.77
N ARG A 59 7.59 -33.86 -1.25
CA ARG A 59 8.62 -32.86 -1.55
C ARG A 59 8.19 -31.93 -2.68
N ALA A 60 7.61 -32.48 -3.75
CA ALA A 60 7.06 -31.71 -4.85
C ALA A 60 5.90 -30.80 -4.40
N LEU A 61 5.04 -31.32 -3.51
CA LEU A 61 3.96 -30.57 -2.91
C LEU A 61 4.48 -29.40 -2.07
N LEU A 62 5.41 -29.65 -1.16
CA LEU A 62 6.03 -28.62 -0.33
C LEU A 62 6.72 -27.56 -1.19
N SER A 63 7.52 -27.98 -2.18
CA SER A 63 8.18 -27.05 -3.11
C SER A 63 7.21 -26.14 -3.82
N SER A 64 6.05 -26.65 -4.22
CA SER A 64 5.04 -25.85 -4.89
C SER A 64 4.34 -24.84 -3.93
N TYR A 65 4.16 -25.15 -2.65
CA TYR A 65 3.68 -24.18 -1.66
C TYR A 65 4.73 -23.10 -1.38
N LEU A 66 6.00 -23.46 -1.27
CA LEU A 66 7.09 -22.50 -1.09
C LEU A 66 7.21 -21.54 -2.29
N VAL A 67 7.05 -22.04 -3.52
CA VAL A 67 7.02 -21.19 -4.71
C VAL A 67 5.79 -20.27 -4.69
N ALA A 68 4.60 -20.80 -4.35
CA ALA A 68 3.39 -20.01 -4.26
C ALA A 68 3.52 -18.86 -3.23
N TYR A 69 4.10 -19.15 -2.07
CA TYR A 69 4.39 -18.16 -1.03
C TYR A 69 5.33 -17.07 -1.55
N ARG A 70 6.45 -17.43 -2.21
CA ARG A 70 7.39 -16.46 -2.78
C ARG A 70 6.75 -15.60 -3.85
N VAL A 71 5.96 -16.20 -4.76
CA VAL A 71 5.21 -15.47 -5.79
C VAL A 71 4.27 -14.44 -5.18
N ALA A 72 3.55 -14.80 -4.11
CA ALA A 72 2.64 -13.90 -3.40
C ALA A 72 3.43 -12.80 -2.68
N LYS A 73 4.50 -13.16 -1.93
CA LYS A 73 5.35 -12.22 -1.20
C LYS A 73 5.94 -11.14 -2.12
N GLU A 74 6.48 -11.55 -3.25
CA GLU A 74 7.05 -10.64 -4.26
C GLU A 74 6.00 -9.93 -5.13
N LYS A 75 4.71 -10.10 -4.81
CA LYS A 75 3.60 -9.49 -5.57
C LYS A 75 3.63 -9.80 -7.07
N MET A 76 4.18 -10.96 -7.42
CA MET A 76 4.26 -11.40 -8.81
C MET A 76 2.95 -12.03 -9.26
N ALA A 77 2.67 -11.97 -10.56
CA ALA A 77 1.55 -12.71 -11.14
C ALA A 77 1.74 -14.22 -10.92
N HIS A 78 0.68 -14.94 -10.56
CA HIS A 78 0.74 -16.40 -10.33
C HIS A 78 1.26 -17.17 -11.54
N THR A 79 1.10 -16.64 -12.77
CA THR A 79 1.65 -17.17 -14.02
C THR A 79 3.19 -17.20 -14.06
N ALA A 80 3.86 -16.44 -13.21
CA ALA A 80 5.33 -16.40 -13.14
C ALA A 80 5.92 -17.74 -12.72
N ALA A 81 5.22 -18.53 -11.93
CA ALA A 81 5.69 -19.83 -11.47
C ALA A 81 5.89 -20.81 -12.64
N GLU A 82 4.95 -20.89 -13.55
CA GLU A 82 4.98 -21.77 -14.72
C GLU A 82 5.86 -21.21 -15.84
N LYS A 83 5.76 -19.89 -16.10
CA LYS A 83 6.40 -19.27 -17.28
C LYS A 83 7.85 -18.86 -17.05
N ILE A 84 8.26 -18.61 -15.80
CA ILE A 84 9.59 -18.10 -15.48
C ILE A 84 10.32 -19.01 -14.50
N ILE A 85 9.73 -19.29 -13.33
CA ILE A 85 10.45 -19.96 -12.24
C ILE A 85 10.79 -21.39 -12.62
N LEU A 86 9.83 -22.18 -13.09
CA LEU A 86 10.07 -23.57 -13.45
C LEU A 86 11.08 -23.72 -14.59
N PRO A 87 10.95 -23.03 -15.74
CA PRO A 87 11.94 -23.12 -16.82
C PRO A 87 13.33 -22.67 -16.36
N ALA A 88 13.45 -21.57 -15.66
CA ALA A 88 14.74 -21.07 -15.17
C ALA A 88 15.42 -22.06 -14.22
N CYS A 89 14.67 -22.66 -13.28
CA CYS A 89 15.21 -23.69 -12.39
C CYS A 89 15.64 -24.94 -13.16
N MET A 90 14.87 -25.36 -14.16
CA MET A 90 15.23 -26.51 -15.01
C MET A 90 16.51 -26.26 -15.80
N ASP A 91 16.66 -25.06 -16.38
CA ASP A 91 17.89 -24.72 -17.16
C ASP A 91 19.11 -24.65 -16.24
N MET A 92 19.00 -24.06 -15.04
CA MET A 92 20.08 -24.05 -14.06
C MET A 92 20.49 -25.47 -13.63
N VAL A 93 19.50 -26.31 -13.28
CA VAL A 93 19.76 -27.68 -12.83
C VAL A 93 20.35 -28.53 -13.97
N ARG A 94 19.87 -28.36 -15.21
CA ARG A 94 20.40 -29.05 -16.38
C ARG A 94 21.86 -28.68 -16.66
N THR A 95 22.18 -27.38 -16.53
CA THR A 95 23.53 -26.85 -16.76
C THR A 95 24.54 -27.30 -15.71
N ILE A 96 24.11 -27.30 -14.42
CA ILE A 96 25.02 -27.58 -13.30
C ILE A 96 25.12 -29.09 -12.99
N PHE A 97 24.03 -29.82 -13.18
CA PHE A 97 23.94 -31.24 -12.84
C PHE A 97 23.71 -32.10 -14.08
N ASP A 98 22.44 -32.43 -14.40
CA ASP A 98 22.07 -33.33 -15.49
C ASP A 98 20.59 -33.17 -15.90
N ASP A 99 20.24 -33.75 -17.07
CA ASP A 99 18.86 -33.71 -17.57
C ASP A 99 17.89 -34.50 -16.68
N LYS A 100 18.31 -35.62 -16.07
CA LYS A 100 17.44 -36.40 -15.18
C LYS A 100 17.04 -35.66 -13.92
N SER A 101 17.97 -34.86 -13.41
CA SER A 101 17.71 -33.99 -12.25
C SER A 101 16.78 -32.82 -12.61
N ALA A 102 16.96 -32.22 -13.81
CA ALA A 102 16.06 -31.20 -14.30
C ALA A 102 14.63 -31.74 -14.54
N ASP A 103 14.51 -32.95 -15.13
CA ASP A 103 13.20 -33.55 -15.37
C ASP A 103 12.40 -33.87 -14.08
N LYS A 104 13.09 -34.09 -12.94
CA LYS A 104 12.41 -34.24 -11.64
C LYS A 104 11.68 -32.97 -11.23
N LEU A 105 12.14 -31.79 -11.64
CA LEU A 105 11.45 -30.52 -11.31
C LEU A 105 10.09 -30.41 -12.00
N ARG A 106 9.88 -31.09 -13.13
CA ARG A 106 8.57 -31.13 -13.82
C ARG A 106 7.48 -31.82 -12.99
N THR A 107 7.85 -32.61 -12.00
CA THR A 107 6.89 -33.22 -11.09
C THR A 107 6.31 -32.23 -10.08
N ILE A 108 6.92 -31.05 -9.94
CA ILE A 108 6.43 -29.99 -9.06
C ILE A 108 5.22 -29.31 -9.72
N PRO A 109 4.03 -29.33 -9.11
CA PRO A 109 2.85 -28.77 -9.73
C PRO A 109 2.86 -27.24 -9.60
N LEU A 110 3.34 -26.55 -10.65
CA LEU A 110 3.49 -25.10 -10.72
C LEU A 110 2.59 -24.45 -11.79
N SER A 111 1.55 -25.14 -12.28
CA SER A 111 0.60 -24.54 -13.22
C SER A 111 -0.14 -23.33 -12.59
N ASP A 112 -0.52 -22.37 -13.42
CA ASP A 112 -1.20 -21.13 -13.04
C ASP A 112 -2.34 -21.37 -12.03
N ASN A 113 -3.27 -22.27 -12.37
CA ASN A 113 -4.40 -22.63 -11.50
C ASN A 113 -3.96 -23.27 -10.18
N THR A 114 -2.85 -24.02 -10.19
CA THR A 114 -2.35 -24.65 -8.96
C THR A 114 -1.74 -23.61 -8.04
N ILE A 115 -0.95 -22.71 -8.56
CA ILE A 115 -0.34 -21.64 -7.79
C ILE A 115 -1.40 -20.69 -7.24
N SER A 116 -2.37 -20.26 -8.05
CA SER A 116 -3.52 -19.46 -7.59
C SER A 116 -4.23 -20.11 -6.42
N ARG A 117 -4.62 -21.39 -6.52
CA ARG A 117 -5.27 -22.14 -5.44
C ARG A 117 -4.40 -22.26 -4.19
N ARG A 118 -3.07 -22.39 -4.32
CA ARG A 118 -2.16 -22.47 -3.17
C ARG A 118 -2.04 -21.13 -2.46
N ILE A 119 -1.94 -20.04 -3.22
CA ILE A 119 -1.94 -18.68 -2.65
C ILE A 119 -3.24 -18.49 -1.85
N CYS A 120 -4.40 -18.82 -2.42
CA CYS A 120 -5.67 -18.75 -1.69
C CYS A 120 -5.70 -19.64 -0.44
N THR A 121 -5.10 -20.83 -0.49
CA THR A 121 -5.03 -21.74 0.67
C THR A 121 -4.15 -21.14 1.78
N ILE A 122 -3.00 -20.58 1.42
CA ILE A 122 -2.11 -19.88 2.36
C ILE A 122 -2.85 -18.70 2.99
N ALA A 123 -3.49 -17.84 2.17
CA ALA A 123 -4.25 -16.69 2.66
C ALA A 123 -5.36 -17.07 3.65
N LYS A 124 -6.15 -18.11 3.33
CA LYS A 124 -7.18 -18.63 4.24
C LYS A 124 -6.61 -19.19 5.55
N HIS A 125 -5.44 -19.80 5.50
CA HIS A 125 -4.78 -20.29 6.71
C HIS A 125 -4.31 -19.14 7.60
N LEU A 126 -3.68 -18.12 7.02
CA LEU A 126 -3.24 -16.91 7.74
C LEU A 126 -4.44 -16.18 8.34
N GLU A 127 -5.51 -16.00 7.59
CA GLU A 127 -6.78 -15.43 8.07
C GLU A 127 -7.33 -16.22 9.27
N ALA A 128 -7.39 -17.55 9.18
CA ALA A 128 -7.88 -18.40 10.26
C ALA A 128 -7.00 -18.29 11.52
N MET A 129 -5.69 -18.20 11.36
CA MET A 129 -4.75 -17.98 12.48
C MET A 129 -5.00 -16.61 13.13
N LEU A 130 -5.11 -15.54 12.34
CA LEU A 130 -5.41 -14.19 12.82
C LEU A 130 -6.73 -14.18 13.61
N ILE A 131 -7.79 -14.72 13.03
CA ILE A 131 -9.10 -14.77 13.69
C ILE A 131 -9.04 -15.55 15.01
N THR A 132 -8.33 -16.67 15.04
CA THR A 132 -8.15 -17.46 16.27
C THR A 132 -7.43 -16.64 17.36
N ARG A 133 -6.39 -15.88 16.99
CA ARG A 133 -5.72 -14.99 17.94
C ARG A 133 -6.66 -13.92 18.48
N LEU A 134 -7.40 -13.23 17.62
CA LEU A 134 -8.35 -12.18 18.03
C LEU A 134 -9.50 -12.73 18.87
N GLN A 135 -9.98 -13.95 18.59
CA GLN A 135 -11.02 -14.63 19.38
C GLN A 135 -10.54 -15.06 20.77
N SER A 136 -9.24 -15.12 21.03
CA SER A 136 -8.71 -15.43 22.38
C SER A 136 -9.00 -14.33 23.41
N GLY A 137 -9.62 -13.22 22.99
CA GLY A 137 -10.01 -12.11 23.86
C GLY A 137 -8.93 -11.07 24.08
N ILE A 138 -7.95 -11.00 23.17
CA ILE A 138 -6.97 -9.91 23.18
C ILE A 138 -7.59 -8.60 22.72
N ASP A 139 -7.10 -7.49 23.27
CA ASP A 139 -7.51 -6.17 22.84
C ASP A 139 -6.85 -5.82 21.51
N PHE A 140 -7.60 -5.14 20.64
CA PHE A 140 -7.14 -4.75 19.31
C PHE A 140 -7.60 -3.34 18.92
N ALA A 141 -6.96 -2.76 17.92
CA ALA A 141 -7.40 -1.56 17.24
C ALA A 141 -7.61 -1.86 15.75
N ILE A 142 -8.52 -1.14 15.10
CA ILE A 142 -8.76 -1.25 13.66
C ILE A 142 -8.39 0.04 12.95
N GLN A 143 -7.90 -0.10 11.73
CA GLN A 143 -7.73 1.00 10.80
C GLN A 143 -8.56 0.73 9.56
N LEU A 144 -9.30 1.75 9.14
CA LEU A 144 -10.18 1.74 7.98
C LEU A 144 -9.59 2.65 6.90
N ASP A 145 -9.47 2.13 5.68
CA ASP A 145 -8.97 2.89 4.53
C ASP A 145 -9.79 2.56 3.28
N GLU A 146 -10.32 3.59 2.60
CA GLU A 146 -11.00 3.40 1.32
C GLU A 146 -9.97 3.34 0.18
N SER A 147 -10.08 2.34 -0.65
CA SER A 147 -9.21 2.13 -1.80
C SER A 147 -10.04 1.77 -3.04
N THR A 148 -9.38 1.74 -4.17
CA THR A 148 -9.98 1.28 -5.42
C THR A 148 -9.09 0.19 -5.99
N ASP A 149 -9.69 -0.94 -6.33
CA ASP A 149 -8.98 -2.06 -6.93
C ASP A 149 -8.60 -1.80 -8.41
N ILE A 150 -7.90 -2.75 -9.04
CA ILE A 150 -7.47 -2.64 -10.45
C ILE A 150 -8.67 -2.58 -11.41
N ALA A 151 -9.81 -3.14 -11.01
CA ALA A 151 -11.05 -3.11 -11.79
C ALA A 151 -11.87 -1.83 -11.54
N SER A 152 -11.31 -0.85 -10.80
CA SER A 152 -11.97 0.38 -10.37
C SER A 152 -13.17 0.13 -9.44
N CYS A 153 -13.20 -0.99 -8.73
CA CYS A 153 -14.18 -1.27 -7.70
C CYS A 153 -13.74 -0.65 -6.37
N PRO A 154 -14.57 0.18 -5.73
CA PRO A 154 -14.24 0.73 -4.42
C PRO A 154 -14.25 -0.39 -3.37
N THR A 155 -13.25 -0.37 -2.49
CA THR A 155 -13.02 -1.41 -1.49
C THR A 155 -12.65 -0.76 -0.16
N LEU A 156 -13.24 -1.20 0.94
CA LEU A 156 -12.81 -0.85 2.30
C LEU A 156 -11.78 -1.86 2.77
N LEU A 157 -10.57 -1.39 3.03
CA LEU A 157 -9.51 -2.16 3.65
C LEU A 157 -9.62 -2.01 5.17
N VAL A 158 -9.64 -3.12 5.89
CA VAL A 158 -9.70 -3.15 7.35
C VAL A 158 -8.44 -3.81 7.87
N TYR A 159 -7.57 -3.01 8.46
CA TYR A 159 -6.38 -3.51 9.16
C TYR A 159 -6.67 -3.64 10.64
N VAL A 160 -5.99 -4.58 11.29
CA VAL A 160 -6.04 -4.77 12.73
C VAL A 160 -4.65 -4.70 13.33
N ARG A 161 -4.52 -3.99 14.46
CA ARG A 161 -3.30 -3.93 15.27
C ARG A 161 -3.60 -4.50 16.65
N TYR A 162 -2.76 -5.39 17.12
CA TYR A 162 -2.91 -6.06 18.42
C TYR A 162 -1.54 -6.45 18.99
N VAL A 163 -1.49 -6.86 20.26
CA VAL A 163 -0.27 -7.36 20.89
C VAL A 163 -0.29 -8.88 20.87
N TRP A 164 0.76 -9.48 20.34
CA TRP A 164 0.95 -10.93 20.32
C TRP A 164 2.38 -11.30 20.69
N GLN A 165 2.57 -12.11 21.73
CA GLN A 165 3.88 -12.53 22.24
C GLN A 165 4.82 -11.35 22.57
N ASP A 166 4.25 -10.31 23.17
CA ASP A 166 4.91 -9.04 23.56
C ASP A 166 5.31 -8.11 22.40
N ASP A 167 4.93 -8.44 21.16
CA ASP A 167 5.17 -7.61 19.98
C ASP A 167 3.87 -6.97 19.47
N PHE A 168 3.99 -5.80 18.84
CA PHE A 168 2.90 -5.20 18.06
C PHE A 168 2.80 -5.87 16.71
N VAL A 169 1.65 -6.44 16.42
CA VAL A 169 1.35 -7.09 15.14
C VAL A 169 0.29 -6.29 14.40
N GLU A 170 0.51 -6.09 13.11
CA GLU A 170 -0.43 -5.43 12.19
C GLU A 170 -0.73 -6.37 11.03
N ASP A 171 -2.01 -6.69 10.86
CA ASP A 171 -2.48 -7.60 9.82
C ASP A 171 -3.65 -7.00 9.03
N LEU A 172 -3.82 -7.42 7.77
CA LEU A 172 -5.03 -7.15 7.01
C LEU A 172 -6.13 -8.08 7.50
N LEU A 173 -7.14 -7.52 8.16
CA LEU A 173 -8.26 -8.30 8.70
C LEU A 173 -9.23 -8.72 7.61
N CYS A 174 -9.69 -7.77 6.78
CA CYS A 174 -10.56 -8.06 5.65
C CYS A 174 -10.55 -6.94 4.59
N CYS A 175 -11.03 -7.29 3.40
CA CYS A 175 -11.35 -6.36 2.31
C CYS A 175 -12.85 -6.47 2.02
N LEU A 176 -13.57 -5.37 2.15
CA LEU A 176 -15.00 -5.32 1.89
C LEU A 176 -15.24 -4.59 0.57
N ASN A 177 -15.79 -5.28 -0.42
CA ASN A 177 -16.14 -4.68 -1.70
C ASN A 177 -17.34 -3.75 -1.50
N LEU A 178 -17.20 -2.50 -1.96
CA LEU A 178 -18.23 -1.48 -1.81
C LEU A 178 -19.03 -1.36 -3.11
N ASN A 179 -20.34 -1.44 -3.02
CA ASN A 179 -21.21 -1.16 -4.15
C ASN A 179 -21.31 0.37 -4.39
N SER A 180 -21.67 0.81 -5.57
CA SER A 180 -21.51 2.17 -6.12
C SER A 180 -22.12 3.34 -5.34
N HIS A 181 -22.98 3.12 -4.36
CA HIS A 181 -23.56 4.16 -3.48
C HIS A 181 -23.68 3.61 -2.06
N ILE A 182 -22.61 3.68 -1.30
CA ILE A 182 -22.57 3.18 0.08
C ILE A 182 -22.58 4.37 1.03
N THR A 183 -23.54 4.37 1.95
CA THR A 183 -23.59 5.30 3.08
C THR A 183 -22.71 4.80 4.22
N GLY A 184 -22.33 5.68 5.16
CA GLY A 184 -21.59 5.23 6.34
C GLY A 184 -22.36 4.20 7.19
N LEU A 185 -23.68 4.14 7.08
CA LEU A 185 -24.48 3.11 7.72
C LEU A 185 -24.33 1.75 7.02
N ASP A 186 -24.26 1.75 5.70
CA ASP A 186 -24.04 0.52 4.94
C ASP A 186 -22.64 -0.04 5.23
N LEU A 187 -21.61 0.84 5.27
CA LEU A 187 -20.25 0.50 5.68
C LEU A 187 -20.21 -0.12 7.08
N PHE A 188 -20.93 0.46 8.03
CA PHE A 188 -21.02 -0.08 9.38
C PHE A 188 -21.66 -1.48 9.37
N THR A 189 -22.76 -1.65 8.64
CA THR A 189 -23.48 -2.93 8.58
C THR A 189 -22.61 -4.04 7.96
N GLU A 190 -21.90 -3.74 6.87
CA GLU A 190 -20.99 -4.70 6.24
C GLU A 190 -19.81 -5.06 7.17
N LEU A 191 -19.24 -4.06 7.84
CA LEU A 191 -18.18 -4.27 8.81
C LEU A 191 -18.66 -5.10 10.01
N GLU A 192 -19.86 -4.82 10.53
CA GLU A 192 -20.46 -5.58 11.63
C GLU A 192 -20.75 -7.02 11.23
N ASN A 193 -21.28 -7.24 10.03
CA ASN A 193 -21.49 -8.59 9.48
C ASN A 193 -20.18 -9.36 9.36
N CYS A 194 -19.10 -8.69 8.93
CA CYS A 194 -17.78 -9.30 8.85
C CYS A 194 -17.25 -9.64 10.26
N LEU A 195 -17.15 -8.65 11.14
CA LEU A 195 -16.52 -8.82 12.46
C LEU A 195 -17.33 -9.72 13.40
N LEU A 196 -18.63 -9.43 13.58
CA LEU A 196 -19.48 -10.20 14.48
C LEU A 196 -20.10 -11.43 13.82
N GLY A 197 -20.56 -11.27 12.57
CA GLY A 197 -21.23 -12.32 11.84
C GLY A 197 -20.28 -13.44 11.42
N GLN A 198 -19.26 -13.11 10.63
CA GLN A 198 -18.33 -14.07 10.05
C GLN A 198 -17.21 -14.45 11.01
N TYR A 199 -16.52 -13.47 11.58
CA TYR A 199 -15.33 -13.71 12.42
C TYR A 199 -15.63 -13.91 13.89
N LYS A 200 -16.85 -13.69 14.35
CA LYS A 200 -17.28 -13.85 15.75
C LYS A 200 -16.41 -13.05 16.74
N LEU A 201 -15.88 -11.92 16.32
CA LEU A 201 -15.15 -11.01 17.17
C LEU A 201 -16.12 -10.20 18.05
N ASN A 202 -15.62 -9.57 19.11
CA ASN A 202 -16.44 -8.80 20.02
C ASN A 202 -15.93 -7.35 20.12
N TRP A 203 -16.79 -6.38 19.84
CA TRP A 203 -16.47 -4.96 19.92
C TRP A 203 -15.89 -4.49 21.26
N LYS A 204 -16.18 -5.20 22.37
CA LYS A 204 -15.62 -4.86 23.69
C LYS A 204 -14.08 -4.89 23.72
N HIS A 205 -13.45 -5.65 22.85
CA HIS A 205 -12.00 -5.77 22.72
C HIS A 205 -11.40 -4.74 21.75
N CYS A 206 -12.23 -4.03 20.98
CA CYS A 206 -11.76 -2.93 20.14
C CYS A 206 -11.49 -1.70 21.01
N LYS A 207 -10.22 -1.27 21.08
CA LYS A 207 -9.77 -0.13 21.91
C LYS A 207 -9.40 1.09 21.09
N GLY A 208 -9.21 0.93 19.80
CA GLY A 208 -8.85 2.02 18.90
C GLY A 208 -9.47 1.87 17.53
N ILE A 209 -9.84 2.99 16.93
CA ILE A 209 -10.36 3.07 15.57
C ILE A 209 -9.63 4.20 14.87
N SER A 210 -9.02 3.95 13.74
CA SER A 210 -8.40 4.95 12.90
C SER A 210 -9.05 4.97 11.52
N SER A 211 -9.31 6.15 10.97
CA SER A 211 -9.83 6.31 9.61
C SER A 211 -9.28 7.58 8.94
N ASP A 212 -9.47 7.71 7.63
CA ASP A 212 -8.99 8.84 6.85
C ASP A 212 -9.77 10.14 7.05
N GLY A 213 -10.89 10.10 7.76
CA GLY A 213 -11.72 11.27 8.02
C GLY A 213 -12.46 11.81 6.80
N THR A 214 -12.60 11.04 5.73
CA THR A 214 -13.43 11.42 4.58
C THR A 214 -14.90 11.67 4.97
N ALA A 215 -15.66 12.30 4.06
CA ALA A 215 -17.07 12.55 4.30
C ALA A 215 -17.89 11.27 4.53
N ASN A 216 -17.48 10.14 3.94
CA ASN A 216 -18.10 8.84 4.17
C ASN A 216 -17.83 8.32 5.58
N MET A 217 -16.67 8.66 6.17
CA MET A 217 -16.28 8.22 7.51
C MET A 217 -16.84 9.13 8.63
N THR A 218 -16.74 10.46 8.44
CA THR A 218 -17.04 11.44 9.51
C THR A 218 -18.15 12.45 9.18
N GLY A 219 -18.68 12.44 7.96
CA GLY A 219 -19.70 13.39 7.50
C GLY A 219 -20.99 13.34 8.33
N LYS A 220 -21.69 14.48 8.44
CA LYS A 220 -22.96 14.61 9.20
C LYS A 220 -24.03 13.57 8.83
N HIS A 221 -23.94 12.99 7.63
CA HIS A 221 -24.89 12.00 7.13
C HIS A 221 -24.35 10.57 7.15
N SER A 222 -23.04 10.35 7.29
CA SER A 222 -22.45 9.02 7.22
C SER A 222 -22.45 8.29 8.57
N ARG A 223 -22.19 8.99 9.65
CA ARG A 223 -22.19 8.49 11.05
C ARG A 223 -21.42 7.17 11.29
N LEU A 224 -20.53 6.76 10.37
CA LEU A 224 -19.79 5.51 10.56
C LEU A 224 -19.00 5.52 11.86
N THR A 225 -18.21 6.57 12.11
CA THR A 225 -17.41 6.70 13.34
C THR A 225 -18.27 6.74 14.61
N GLU A 226 -19.41 7.43 14.58
CA GLU A 226 -20.36 7.45 15.71
C GLU A 226 -20.89 6.04 15.99
N LYS A 227 -21.30 5.32 14.96
CA LYS A 227 -21.79 3.94 15.08
C LYS A 227 -20.73 2.98 15.61
N LEU A 228 -19.49 3.12 15.15
CA LEU A 228 -18.39 2.31 15.65
C LEU A 228 -18.10 2.60 17.14
N LEU A 229 -18.13 3.86 17.55
CA LEU A 229 -17.97 4.23 18.96
C LEU A 229 -19.14 3.71 19.81
N GLU A 230 -20.37 3.82 19.34
CA GLU A 230 -21.54 3.23 20.01
C GLU A 230 -21.39 1.71 20.17
N ALA A 231 -20.97 0.98 19.09
CA ALA A 231 -20.79 -0.45 19.10
C ALA A 231 -19.70 -0.91 20.11
N THR A 232 -18.67 -0.09 20.30
CA THR A 232 -17.64 -0.34 21.31
C THR A 232 -18.05 0.12 22.71
N HIS A 233 -19.28 0.56 22.93
CA HIS A 233 -19.76 1.20 24.17
C HIS A 233 -18.90 2.39 24.62
N ASN A 234 -18.38 3.16 23.67
CA ASN A 234 -17.44 4.27 23.89
C ASN A 234 -16.13 3.87 24.60
N ASN A 235 -15.75 2.58 24.56
CA ASN A 235 -14.49 2.12 25.09
C ASN A 235 -13.32 2.28 24.10
N ALA A 236 -13.60 2.50 22.82
CA ALA A 236 -12.59 2.76 21.80
C ALA A 236 -12.32 4.26 21.64
N VAL A 237 -11.08 4.59 21.35
CA VAL A 237 -10.67 5.94 20.96
C VAL A 237 -10.63 6.02 19.44
N TRP A 238 -11.37 6.98 18.87
CA TRP A 238 -11.25 7.27 17.46
C TRP A 238 -10.12 8.26 17.18
N ASN A 239 -9.34 7.99 16.16
CA ASN A 239 -8.28 8.87 15.71
C ASN A 239 -8.35 9.04 14.19
N HIS A 240 -8.27 10.31 13.75
CA HIS A 240 -8.12 10.62 12.34
C HIS A 240 -6.68 10.31 11.90
N CYS A 241 -6.49 9.55 10.85
CA CYS A 241 -5.18 9.19 10.29
C CYS A 241 -4.29 10.42 10.16
N PHE A 242 -3.11 10.38 10.79
CA PHE A 242 -2.18 11.51 10.81
C PHE A 242 -1.72 11.88 9.41
N ILE A 243 -1.35 10.90 8.58
CA ILE A 243 -0.88 11.10 7.20
C ILE A 243 -1.96 11.77 6.35
N HIS A 244 -3.22 11.40 6.56
CA HIS A 244 -4.35 12.05 5.89
C HIS A 244 -4.56 13.49 6.33
N ARG A 245 -4.43 13.76 7.64
CA ARG A 245 -4.49 15.14 8.18
C ARG A 245 -3.35 15.99 7.64
N GLU A 246 -2.15 15.45 7.55
CA GLU A 246 -0.99 16.11 6.94
C GLU A 246 -1.26 16.45 5.47
N ALA A 247 -1.83 15.52 4.71
CA ALA A 247 -2.23 15.76 3.32
C ALA A 247 -3.32 16.84 3.18
N LEU A 248 -4.22 16.98 4.14
CA LEU A 248 -5.23 18.04 4.15
C LEU A 248 -4.62 19.40 4.44
N VAL A 249 -3.74 19.50 5.45
CA VAL A 249 -3.04 20.76 5.79
C VAL A 249 -2.25 21.30 4.60
N SER A 250 -1.64 20.43 3.81
CA SER A 250 -0.89 20.83 2.63
C SER A 250 -1.73 21.43 1.52
N LYS A 251 -3.03 21.17 1.49
CA LYS A 251 -3.97 21.81 0.55
C LYS A 251 -4.34 23.24 0.99
N GLU A 252 -4.07 23.61 2.24
CA GLU A 252 -4.37 24.92 2.82
C GLU A 252 -3.21 25.92 2.69
N ILE A 253 -2.27 25.70 1.75
CA ILE A 253 -1.21 26.66 1.48
C ILE A 253 -1.77 27.94 0.82
N SER A 254 -1.05 29.06 0.99
CA SER A 254 -1.48 30.33 0.41
C SER A 254 -1.65 30.25 -1.10
N PRO A 255 -2.55 31.04 -1.72
CA PRO A 255 -2.74 31.03 -3.18
C PRO A 255 -1.45 31.21 -3.96
N SER A 256 -0.55 32.08 -3.47
CA SER A 256 0.74 32.35 -4.14
C SER A 256 1.69 31.14 -4.10
N LEU A 257 1.68 30.36 -3.04
CA LEU A 257 2.47 29.12 -2.95
C LEU A 257 1.81 27.98 -3.76
N MET A 258 0.47 27.95 -3.78
CA MET A 258 -0.26 27.00 -4.63
C MET A 258 0.05 27.21 -6.11
N ASP A 259 0.21 28.46 -6.56
CA ASP A 259 0.58 28.75 -7.95
C ASP A 259 2.01 28.27 -8.26
N VAL A 260 2.95 28.41 -7.33
CA VAL A 260 4.30 27.84 -7.47
C VAL A 260 4.23 26.32 -7.61
N LEU A 261 3.48 25.64 -6.74
CA LEU A 261 3.29 24.19 -6.82
C LEU A 261 2.70 23.77 -8.18
N LYS A 262 1.62 24.42 -8.62
CA LYS A 262 0.99 24.13 -9.90
C LYS A 262 1.95 24.33 -11.08
N ASN A 263 2.76 25.36 -11.06
CA ASN A 263 3.72 25.64 -12.12
C ASN A 263 4.88 24.62 -12.11
N ALA A 264 5.38 24.22 -10.94
CA ALA A 264 6.36 23.15 -10.83
C ALA A 264 5.82 21.83 -11.40
N VAL A 265 4.57 21.47 -11.06
CA VAL A 265 3.90 20.28 -11.59
C VAL A 265 3.72 20.37 -13.11
N LYS A 266 3.30 21.53 -13.65
CA LYS A 266 3.19 21.75 -15.11
C LYS A 266 4.54 21.55 -15.81
N THR A 267 5.62 22.06 -15.24
CA THR A 267 6.98 21.88 -15.75
C THR A 267 7.37 20.40 -15.79
N VAL A 268 7.16 19.69 -14.70
CA VAL A 268 7.43 18.24 -14.63
C VAL A 268 6.61 17.48 -15.66
N ASN A 269 5.31 17.78 -15.78
CA ASN A 269 4.43 17.11 -16.74
C ASN A 269 4.80 17.42 -18.19
N PHE A 270 5.25 18.64 -18.51
CA PHE A 270 5.75 19.01 -19.82
C PHE A 270 7.00 18.19 -20.21
N ILE A 271 7.91 17.99 -19.28
CA ILE A 271 9.15 17.25 -19.53
C ILE A 271 8.88 15.73 -19.50
N LYS A 272 8.24 15.22 -18.45
CA LYS A 272 8.03 13.79 -18.26
C LYS A 272 6.90 13.21 -19.13
N GLY A 273 5.94 14.03 -19.56
CA GLY A 273 4.89 13.63 -20.49
C GLY A 273 5.39 13.31 -21.90
N SER A 274 6.61 13.74 -22.24
CA SER A 274 7.28 13.40 -23.49
C SER A 274 8.53 12.56 -23.23
N SER A 275 8.56 11.33 -23.73
CA SER A 275 9.72 10.45 -23.62
C SER A 275 10.98 11.07 -24.26
N LEU A 276 10.81 11.89 -25.31
CA LEU A 276 11.90 12.61 -25.94
C LEU A 276 12.45 13.71 -25.02
N ASN A 277 11.59 14.56 -24.47
CA ASN A 277 11.99 15.63 -23.55
C ASN A 277 12.69 15.07 -22.32
N SER A 278 12.16 13.99 -21.77
CA SER A 278 12.75 13.32 -20.60
C SER A 278 14.18 12.84 -20.86
N ARG A 279 14.42 12.19 -22.01
CA ARG A 279 15.75 11.72 -22.39
C ARG A 279 16.71 12.86 -22.73
N LEU A 280 16.24 13.91 -23.42
CA LEU A 280 17.08 15.06 -23.76
C LEU A 280 17.53 15.81 -22.51
N LEU A 281 16.64 16.02 -21.53
CA LEU A 281 17.04 16.62 -20.25
C LEU A 281 18.04 15.72 -19.51
N GLU A 282 17.84 14.41 -19.53
CA GLU A 282 18.74 13.45 -18.87
C GLU A 282 20.14 13.48 -19.48
N ILE A 283 20.27 13.51 -20.81
CA ILE A 283 21.54 13.63 -21.52
C ILE A 283 22.21 14.96 -21.13
N PHE A 284 21.48 16.07 -21.20
CA PHE A 284 21.98 17.39 -20.85
C PHE A 284 22.50 17.46 -19.41
N CYS A 285 21.72 16.96 -18.45
CA CYS A 285 22.15 16.88 -17.05
C CYS A 285 23.40 15.99 -16.86
N SER A 286 23.50 14.90 -17.59
CA SER A 286 24.65 13.98 -17.56
C SER A 286 25.92 14.63 -18.10
N GLU A 287 25.81 15.39 -19.19
CA GLU A 287 26.94 16.14 -19.80
C GLU A 287 27.49 17.23 -18.89
N ILE A 288 26.62 17.91 -18.13
CA ILE A 288 27.02 18.94 -17.15
C ILE A 288 27.59 18.30 -15.86
N GLY A 289 27.29 17.03 -15.59
CA GLY A 289 27.79 16.30 -14.42
C GLY A 289 27.07 16.62 -13.12
N VAL A 290 25.78 16.98 -13.16
CA VAL A 290 24.96 17.17 -11.96
C VAL A 290 24.64 15.84 -11.28
N ASN A 291 24.45 15.88 -9.96
CA ASN A 291 24.23 14.66 -9.15
C ASN A 291 22.99 13.86 -9.56
N HIS A 292 21.98 14.55 -10.06
CA HIS A 292 20.73 13.95 -10.51
C HIS A 292 20.43 14.34 -11.96
N THR A 293 20.13 13.36 -12.78
CA THR A 293 19.97 13.55 -14.23
C THR A 293 18.52 13.54 -14.70
N HIS A 294 17.56 13.19 -13.82
CA HIS A 294 16.16 13.05 -14.23
C HIS A 294 15.16 13.57 -13.21
N LEU A 295 14.02 14.06 -13.71
CA LEU A 295 12.88 14.47 -12.90
C LEU A 295 12.08 13.25 -12.43
N LEU A 296 11.42 13.39 -11.29
CA LEU A 296 10.50 12.41 -10.75
C LEU A 296 9.09 12.66 -11.28
N PHE A 297 8.31 11.59 -11.49
CA PHE A 297 6.90 11.73 -11.84
C PHE A 297 6.11 12.31 -10.66
N HIS A 298 5.25 13.26 -10.96
CA HIS A 298 4.24 13.74 -10.03
C HIS A 298 3.03 12.81 -10.08
N THR A 299 2.66 12.24 -8.93
CA THR A 299 1.41 11.50 -8.77
C THR A 299 0.52 12.26 -7.79
N GLU A 300 -0.68 12.63 -8.23
CA GLU A 300 -1.65 13.37 -7.39
C GLU A 300 -2.07 12.58 -6.14
N VAL A 301 -2.02 11.25 -6.24
CA VAL A 301 -2.50 10.32 -5.21
C VAL A 301 -1.53 10.15 -4.04
N ARG A 302 -0.23 10.39 -4.25
CA ARG A 302 0.80 10.19 -3.22
C ARG A 302 1.43 11.52 -2.83
N TRP A 303 0.92 12.10 -1.77
CA TRP A 303 1.40 13.31 -1.14
C TRP A 303 2.94 13.34 -0.92
N LEU A 304 3.52 12.27 -0.38
CA LEU A 304 4.97 12.14 -0.20
C LEU A 304 5.79 12.33 -1.49
N SER A 305 5.20 12.08 -2.66
CA SER A 305 5.87 12.31 -3.94
C SER A 305 6.09 13.78 -4.25
N GLN A 306 5.22 14.67 -3.76
CA GLN A 306 5.28 16.11 -4.05
C GLN A 306 6.57 16.74 -3.51
N GLY A 307 6.96 16.44 -2.27
CA GLY A 307 8.18 16.96 -1.68
C GLY A 307 9.43 16.57 -2.47
N LYS A 308 9.54 15.28 -2.82
CA LYS A 308 10.67 14.80 -3.64
C LYS A 308 10.68 15.43 -5.04
N VAL A 309 9.51 15.67 -5.63
CA VAL A 309 9.40 16.35 -6.94
C VAL A 309 9.83 17.81 -6.82
N LEU A 310 9.35 18.54 -5.82
CA LEU A 310 9.73 19.95 -5.61
C LEU A 310 11.23 20.12 -5.35
N SER A 311 11.81 19.26 -4.49
CA SER A 311 13.25 19.27 -4.24
C SER A 311 14.05 19.02 -5.51
N ARG A 312 13.61 18.08 -6.36
CA ARG A 312 14.27 17.80 -7.61
C ARG A 312 14.13 18.93 -8.64
N VAL A 313 12.97 19.59 -8.70
CA VAL A 313 12.77 20.77 -9.56
C VAL A 313 13.65 21.94 -9.09
N TYR A 314 13.75 22.16 -7.79
CA TYR A 314 14.62 23.20 -7.24
C TYR A 314 16.10 22.91 -7.48
N GLU A 315 16.52 21.67 -7.28
CA GLU A 315 17.90 21.23 -7.52
C GLU A 315 18.32 21.42 -8.98
N LEU A 316 17.49 20.99 -9.92
CA LEU A 316 17.75 21.08 -11.36
C LEU A 316 17.18 22.36 -12.01
N ARG A 317 16.90 23.40 -11.25
CA ARG A 317 16.22 24.61 -11.76
C ARG A 317 16.95 25.29 -12.91
N ASN A 318 18.28 25.31 -12.86
CA ASN A 318 19.10 25.94 -13.90
C ASN A 318 19.09 25.13 -15.20
N GLU A 319 19.23 23.82 -15.08
CA GLU A 319 19.21 22.86 -16.18
C GLU A 319 17.82 22.83 -16.83
N ILE A 320 16.77 22.84 -16.02
CA ILE A 320 15.38 22.93 -16.47
C ILE A 320 15.14 24.25 -17.23
N TYR A 321 15.63 25.37 -16.70
CA TYR A 321 15.51 26.67 -17.34
C TYR A 321 16.12 26.65 -18.73
N ILE A 322 17.41 26.25 -18.86
CA ILE A 322 18.12 26.20 -20.14
C ILE A 322 17.38 25.27 -21.12
N PHE A 323 16.96 24.08 -20.65
CA PHE A 323 16.20 23.15 -21.48
C PHE A 323 14.87 23.72 -21.98
N LEU A 324 14.14 24.45 -21.13
CA LEU A 324 12.87 25.08 -21.50
C LEU A 324 13.05 26.23 -22.49
N VAL A 325 14.15 27.00 -22.37
CA VAL A 325 14.50 28.04 -23.34
C VAL A 325 14.80 27.45 -24.72
N GLU A 326 15.58 26.36 -24.78
CA GLU A 326 15.86 25.64 -26.05
C GLU A 326 14.57 25.09 -26.68
N LYS A 327 13.61 24.65 -25.86
CA LYS A 327 12.30 24.19 -26.31
C LYS A 327 11.30 25.32 -26.61
N GLN A 328 11.70 26.58 -26.48
CA GLN A 328 10.85 27.77 -26.66
C GLN A 328 9.56 27.70 -25.85
N SER A 329 9.63 27.12 -24.65
CA SER A 329 8.50 26.95 -23.77
C SER A 329 8.29 28.20 -22.92
N HIS A 330 7.06 28.70 -22.86
CA HIS A 330 6.70 29.81 -21.98
C HIS A 330 6.93 29.50 -20.48
N LEU A 331 7.08 28.22 -20.11
CA LEU A 331 7.42 27.83 -18.75
C LEU A 331 8.84 28.25 -18.33
N ALA A 332 9.73 28.65 -19.26
CA ALA A 332 11.04 29.13 -18.91
C ALA A 332 10.97 30.43 -18.08
N ASN A 333 10.05 31.34 -18.40
CA ASN A 333 9.94 32.64 -17.76
C ASN A 333 9.73 32.59 -16.24
N ILE A 334 9.13 31.53 -15.73
CA ILE A 334 8.91 31.38 -14.27
C ILE A 334 10.23 31.17 -13.51
N PHE A 335 11.27 30.61 -14.16
CA PHE A 335 12.57 30.38 -13.55
C PHE A 335 13.47 31.64 -13.56
N GLU A 336 13.08 32.69 -14.27
CA GLU A 336 13.72 34.03 -14.26
C GLU A 336 13.19 34.88 -13.08
N ASP A 337 12.05 34.52 -12.49
CA ASP A 337 11.48 35.24 -11.36
C ASP A 337 12.11 34.77 -10.04
N ASP A 338 13.00 35.55 -9.48
CA ASP A 338 13.66 35.30 -8.20
C ASP A 338 12.68 35.08 -7.05
N ILE A 339 11.50 35.73 -7.08
CA ILE A 339 10.47 35.58 -6.08
C ILE A 339 9.84 34.16 -6.19
N TRP A 340 9.59 33.73 -7.41
CA TRP A 340 9.07 32.40 -7.67
C TRP A 340 10.07 31.31 -7.25
N VAL A 341 11.36 31.49 -7.61
CA VAL A 341 12.44 30.55 -7.22
C VAL A 341 12.61 30.49 -5.71
N THR A 342 12.54 31.61 -5.01
CA THR A 342 12.60 31.68 -3.56
C THR A 342 11.41 30.94 -2.91
N LYS A 343 10.20 31.10 -3.44
CA LYS A 343 9.01 30.36 -2.98
C LYS A 343 9.12 28.86 -3.27
N LEU A 344 9.72 28.48 -4.41
CA LEU A 344 9.98 27.07 -4.73
C LEU A 344 10.94 26.43 -3.73
N ALA A 345 12.04 27.15 -3.37
CA ALA A 345 12.97 26.71 -2.33
C ALA A 345 12.25 26.49 -1.00
N TYR A 346 11.47 27.48 -0.56
CA TYR A 346 10.68 27.41 0.66
C TYR A 346 9.73 26.21 0.67
N LEU A 347 8.99 25.98 -0.42
CA LEU A 347 8.11 24.82 -0.55
C LEU A 347 8.90 23.51 -0.51
N SER A 348 10.04 23.45 -1.19
CA SER A 348 10.92 22.28 -1.18
C SER A 348 11.33 21.90 0.24
N ASP A 349 11.75 22.88 1.05
CA ASP A 349 12.17 22.67 2.43
C ASP A 349 11.01 22.21 3.32
N ILE A 350 9.86 22.90 3.27
CA ILE A 350 8.68 22.56 4.06
C ILE A 350 8.20 21.15 3.74
N PHE A 351 8.05 20.82 2.45
CA PHE A 351 7.59 19.50 2.05
C PHE A 351 8.63 18.40 2.32
N GLY A 352 9.91 18.75 2.29
CA GLY A 352 10.99 17.85 2.71
C GLY A 352 10.84 17.42 4.17
N ILE A 353 10.60 18.38 5.06
CA ILE A 353 10.43 18.11 6.50
C ILE A 353 9.10 17.41 6.81
N LEU A 354 8.01 17.76 6.11
CA LEU A 354 6.76 17.02 6.22
C LEU A 354 6.93 15.57 5.76
N ASN A 355 7.65 15.33 4.67
CA ASN A 355 7.97 13.97 4.24
C ASN A 355 8.80 13.20 5.26
N GLU A 356 9.79 13.86 5.87
CA GLU A 356 10.60 13.24 6.92
C GLU A 356 9.75 12.87 8.15
N LEU A 357 8.85 13.77 8.57
CA LEU A 357 7.91 13.49 9.65
C LEU A 357 6.99 12.33 9.28
N SER A 358 6.42 12.36 8.08
CA SER A 358 5.53 11.30 7.59
C SER A 358 6.22 9.94 7.57
N LEU A 359 7.48 9.88 7.11
CA LEU A 359 8.27 8.64 7.14
C LEU A 359 8.55 8.15 8.57
N LYS A 360 8.83 9.07 9.51
CA LYS A 360 9.01 8.73 10.93
C LYS A 360 7.70 8.26 11.58
N MET A 361 6.56 8.71 11.09
CA MET A 361 5.23 8.28 11.55
C MET A 361 4.76 6.95 10.90
N GLN A 362 5.48 6.46 9.90
CA GLN A 362 5.24 5.18 9.24
C GLN A 362 6.28 4.18 9.77
N GLY A 363 5.84 3.04 10.23
CA GLY A 363 6.76 1.98 10.67
C GLY A 363 6.11 1.05 11.68
N LYS A 364 6.47 -0.20 11.63
CA LYS A 364 5.89 -1.28 12.42
C LYS A 364 6.07 -1.11 13.93
N ASN A 365 7.19 -0.54 14.34
CA ASN A 365 7.59 -0.51 15.75
C ASN A 365 7.28 0.82 16.44
N ASN A 366 6.55 1.72 15.77
CA ASN A 366 6.20 3.01 16.38
C ASN A 366 5.05 2.84 17.39
N ASP A 367 5.33 3.15 18.63
CA ASP A 367 4.32 3.27 19.68
C ASP A 367 3.79 4.72 19.81
N ILE A 368 2.80 4.90 20.65
CA ILE A 368 2.18 6.22 20.87
C ILE A 368 3.16 7.25 21.44
N PHE A 369 4.17 6.82 22.21
CA PHE A 369 5.17 7.72 22.81
C PHE A 369 6.13 8.22 21.75
N GLN A 370 6.57 7.36 20.84
CA GLN A 370 7.41 7.74 19.69
C GLN A 370 6.66 8.69 18.75
N TYR A 371 5.38 8.43 18.47
CA TYR A 371 4.55 9.38 17.71
C TYR A 371 4.49 10.74 18.41
N LEU A 372 4.27 10.77 19.71
CA LEU A 372 4.23 12.01 20.47
C LEU A 372 5.57 12.76 20.40
N GLU A 373 6.69 12.08 20.56
CA GLU A 373 8.03 12.66 20.43
C GLU A 373 8.28 13.27 19.06
N HIS A 374 7.91 12.58 17.99
CA HIS A 374 8.05 13.10 16.61
C HIS A 374 7.19 14.35 16.39
N ILE A 375 5.94 14.34 16.84
CA ILE A 375 5.05 15.49 16.72
C ILE A 375 5.56 16.68 17.54
N LEU A 376 5.96 16.47 18.79
CA LEU A 376 6.51 17.51 19.66
C LEU A 376 7.82 18.08 19.10
N GLY A 377 8.70 17.22 18.57
CA GLY A 377 9.93 17.63 17.89
C GLY A 377 9.64 18.53 16.69
N PHE A 378 8.70 18.14 15.83
CA PHE A 378 8.25 18.93 14.70
C PHE A 378 7.64 20.27 15.13
N GLN A 379 6.78 20.25 16.15
CA GLN A 379 6.18 21.47 16.70
C GLN A 379 7.26 22.46 17.20
N LYS A 380 8.29 21.98 17.89
CA LYS A 380 9.42 22.81 18.33
C LYS A 380 10.17 23.40 17.14
N THR A 381 10.36 22.65 16.10
CA THR A 381 11.00 23.14 14.85
C THR A 381 10.19 24.25 14.21
N LEU A 382 8.87 24.12 14.13
CA LEU A 382 7.99 25.18 13.61
C LEU A 382 8.04 26.44 14.47
N LEU A 383 8.05 26.31 15.78
CA LEU A 383 8.18 27.46 16.70
C LEU A 383 9.52 28.18 16.54
N LEU A 384 10.61 27.43 16.37
CA LEU A 384 11.93 27.99 16.11
C LEU A 384 11.94 28.78 14.79
N TRP A 385 11.37 28.25 13.72
CA TRP A 385 11.27 28.96 12.45
C TRP A 385 10.42 30.21 12.55
N GLN A 386 9.29 30.13 13.23
CA GLN A 386 8.46 31.32 13.48
C GLN A 386 9.24 32.40 14.23
N ALA A 387 10.04 32.03 15.22
CA ALA A 387 10.87 32.98 15.98
C ALA A 387 11.97 33.60 15.09
N ARG A 388 12.63 32.80 14.23
CA ARG A 388 13.64 33.30 13.28
C ARG A 388 13.05 34.26 12.27
N LEU A 389 11.90 33.94 11.68
CA LEU A 389 11.19 34.83 10.76
C LEU A 389 10.81 36.16 11.42
N LYS A 390 10.35 36.13 12.68
CA LYS A 390 10.01 37.35 13.43
C LYS A 390 11.23 38.20 13.78
N SER A 391 12.39 37.56 13.96
CA SER A 391 13.63 38.28 14.33
C SER A 391 14.48 38.71 13.14
N ASN A 392 14.03 38.50 11.90
CA ASN A 392 14.80 38.74 10.66
C ASN A 392 16.24 38.13 10.71
N ARG A 393 16.42 37.04 11.47
CA ARG A 393 17.68 36.31 11.49
C ARG A 393 17.54 35.06 10.60
N PRO A 394 18.51 34.85 9.68
CA PRO A 394 18.54 33.67 8.82
C PRO A 394 18.70 32.37 9.61
#